data_c20c445198c97a6d7b120a9a03d1a680
#
_entry.id   c20c445198c97a6d7b120a9a03d1a680
#
_cell.length_a   1.000
_cell.length_b   1.000
_cell.length_c   1.000
_cell.angle_alpha   90.00
_cell.angle_beta   90.00
_cell.angle_gamma   90.00
#
_symmetry.space_group_name_H-M   'P 1'
#
loop_
_entity.id
_entity.type
_entity.pdbx_description
1 polymer ?
#
loop_
_entity_poly.entity_id
_entity_poly.type
_entity_poly.pdbx_seq_one_letter_code
_entity_poly.pdbx_strand_id
1 'polypeptide(L)'
;MERLQKILSRAGLASRRVAEQWILEGRVSVNGAVIAKLGSQADPAKDSIKVDGKRIKPPAAPLYFAFHKPAGVITTLNDPQKRPDLTQFIEKLGNRQRVFPVGRLDYNSTGLLLLTNDGELAGRLTHPRFGVKKVYRVKLSACPTAEQLLLLRKGIRLEDGVTAPARARVLEKLKKNAWVEIEIHEGRNREIRRIFEALGYFVEKLIRVRVGPIVLGLLPPGELRPLSQSEIKLLKSAVGLSPSPSPLRPTVKGKGPHATDKSRQ
;
A
#
# COMPACT_ATOMS: atom_id res chain seq x y z
N MET A 1 8.51 21.77 -8.49
CA MET A 1 9.58 20.91 -9.08
C MET A 1 9.56 19.54 -8.42
N GLU A 2 9.50 18.45 -9.22
CA GLU A 2 9.55 17.06 -8.78
C GLU A 2 10.61 16.30 -9.60
N ARG A 3 11.18 15.24 -9.03
CA ARG A 3 12.11 14.37 -9.76
C ARG A 3 11.42 13.69 -10.95
N LEU A 4 12.03 13.69 -12.12
CA LEU A 4 11.45 13.17 -13.37
C LEU A 4 10.97 11.72 -13.24
N GLN A 5 11.73 10.81 -12.61
CA GLN A 5 11.31 9.43 -12.41
C GLN A 5 10.04 9.31 -11.54
N LYS A 6 9.79 10.27 -10.63
CA LYS A 6 8.55 10.31 -9.84
C LYS A 6 7.37 10.75 -10.69
N ILE A 7 7.57 11.74 -11.57
CA ILE A 7 6.55 12.22 -12.51
C ILE A 7 6.14 11.11 -13.48
N LEU A 8 7.12 10.45 -14.11
CA LEU A 8 6.87 9.35 -15.06
C LEU A 8 6.14 8.17 -14.40
N SER A 9 6.54 7.82 -13.18
CA SER A 9 5.88 6.77 -12.42
C SER A 9 4.45 7.12 -12.05
N ARG A 10 4.17 8.38 -11.66
CA ARG A 10 2.83 8.87 -11.35
C ARG A 10 1.94 8.96 -12.59
N ALA A 11 2.51 9.21 -13.76
CA ALA A 11 1.82 9.14 -15.04
C ALA A 11 1.50 7.69 -15.49
N GLY A 12 1.90 6.68 -14.71
CA GLY A 12 1.62 5.26 -14.96
C GLY A 12 2.50 4.62 -16.04
N LEU A 13 3.52 5.33 -16.55
CA LEU A 13 4.34 4.87 -17.68
C LEU A 13 5.33 3.77 -17.27
N ALA A 14 5.99 3.94 -16.11
CA ALA A 14 7.04 3.04 -15.65
C ALA A 14 7.14 2.97 -14.12
N SER A 15 7.88 1.99 -13.58
CA SER A 15 8.34 2.09 -12.18
C SER A 15 9.41 3.19 -12.09
N ARG A 16 9.68 3.71 -10.89
CA ARG A 16 10.72 4.73 -10.70
C ARG A 16 12.09 4.27 -11.19
N ARG A 17 12.45 3.00 -10.95
CA ARG A 17 13.73 2.42 -11.43
C ARG A 17 13.78 2.31 -12.95
N VAL A 18 12.70 1.87 -13.60
CA VAL A 18 12.62 1.83 -15.06
C VAL A 18 12.64 3.24 -15.65
N ALA A 19 11.99 4.20 -15.01
CA ALA A 19 12.03 5.60 -15.42
C ALA A 19 13.44 6.21 -15.28
N GLU A 20 14.20 5.84 -14.25
CA GLU A 20 15.61 6.21 -14.10
C GLU A 20 16.45 5.65 -15.24
N GLN A 21 16.22 4.39 -15.63
CA GLN A 21 16.87 3.78 -16.77
C GLN A 21 16.55 4.53 -18.09
N TRP A 22 15.28 4.88 -18.34
CA TRP A 22 14.89 5.67 -19.52
C TRP A 22 15.54 7.05 -19.55
N ILE A 23 15.76 7.67 -18.40
CA ILE A 23 16.48 8.96 -18.30
C ILE A 23 17.94 8.77 -18.72
N LEU A 24 18.62 7.72 -18.21
CA LEU A 24 20.00 7.43 -18.58
C LEU A 24 20.16 7.09 -20.07
N GLU A 25 19.19 6.44 -20.66
CA GLU A 25 19.12 6.11 -22.08
C GLU A 25 18.79 7.31 -22.97
N GLY A 26 18.58 8.52 -22.42
CA GLY A 26 18.26 9.73 -23.17
C GLY A 26 16.85 9.72 -23.82
N ARG A 27 15.95 8.86 -23.38
CA ARG A 27 14.57 8.72 -23.89
C ARG A 27 13.61 9.77 -23.36
N VAL A 28 14.03 10.52 -22.33
CA VAL A 28 13.19 11.54 -21.67
C VAL A 28 13.66 12.92 -22.07
N SER A 29 12.74 13.78 -22.50
CA SER A 29 13.01 15.20 -22.77
C SER A 29 12.09 16.11 -21.99
N VAL A 30 12.61 17.28 -21.63
CA VAL A 30 11.87 18.36 -20.95
C VAL A 30 12.06 19.63 -21.77
N ASN A 31 10.96 20.25 -22.20
CA ASN A 31 10.98 21.48 -23.04
C ASN A 31 11.86 21.35 -24.29
N GLY A 32 11.92 20.17 -24.87
CA GLY A 32 12.71 19.86 -26.08
C GLY A 32 14.15 19.40 -25.80
N ALA A 33 14.70 19.64 -24.62
CA ALA A 33 16.04 19.19 -24.26
C ALA A 33 16.02 17.74 -23.73
N VAL A 34 16.92 16.90 -24.23
CA VAL A 34 17.09 15.52 -23.75
C VAL A 34 17.74 15.54 -22.36
N ILE A 35 17.17 14.78 -21.43
CA ILE A 35 17.67 14.68 -20.05
C ILE A 35 18.27 13.27 -19.85
N ALA A 36 19.58 13.20 -19.58
CA ALA A 36 20.30 11.97 -19.28
C ALA A 36 20.88 11.91 -17.85
N LYS A 37 20.62 12.94 -17.02
CA LYS A 37 21.15 13.06 -15.65
C LYS A 37 20.11 12.58 -14.62
N LEU A 38 20.48 11.63 -13.78
CA LEU A 38 19.64 11.21 -12.63
C LEU A 38 19.44 12.35 -11.64
N GLY A 39 18.28 12.35 -11.00
CA GLY A 39 17.90 13.39 -10.04
C GLY A 39 17.36 14.67 -10.68
N SER A 40 17.35 14.79 -12.01
CA SER A 40 16.74 15.92 -12.73
C SER A 40 15.27 16.09 -12.32
N GLN A 41 14.84 17.35 -12.26
CA GLN A 41 13.51 17.75 -11.82
C GLN A 41 12.80 18.54 -12.92
N ALA A 42 11.47 18.47 -12.90
CA ALA A 42 10.61 19.27 -13.74
C ALA A 42 9.34 19.68 -12.99
N ASP A 43 8.62 20.64 -13.52
CA ASP A 43 7.28 21.00 -13.05
C ASP A 43 6.24 20.43 -14.02
N PRO A 44 5.50 19.38 -13.63
CA PRO A 44 4.54 18.73 -14.52
C PRO A 44 3.36 19.64 -14.94
N ALA A 45 3.17 20.77 -14.25
CA ALA A 45 2.14 21.76 -14.61
C ALA A 45 2.62 22.76 -15.67
N LYS A 46 3.94 22.98 -15.78
CA LYS A 46 4.53 24.01 -16.65
C LYS A 46 5.37 23.42 -17.77
N ASP A 47 6.09 22.32 -17.49
CA ASP A 47 7.05 21.76 -18.41
C ASP A 47 6.41 20.76 -19.39
N SER A 48 6.87 20.80 -20.65
CA SER A 48 6.52 19.80 -21.66
C SER A 48 7.44 18.59 -21.53
N ILE A 49 6.96 17.54 -20.85
CA ILE A 49 7.73 16.31 -20.63
C ILE A 49 7.32 15.27 -21.67
N LYS A 50 8.31 14.68 -22.34
CA LYS A 50 8.10 13.63 -23.35
C LYS A 50 8.95 12.39 -23.05
N VAL A 51 8.45 11.23 -23.45
CA VAL A 51 9.17 9.94 -23.46
C VAL A 51 9.10 9.41 -24.89
N ASP A 52 10.23 9.08 -25.50
CA ASP A 52 10.32 8.64 -26.90
C ASP A 52 9.57 9.58 -27.85
N GLY A 53 9.71 10.91 -27.65
CA GLY A 53 9.05 11.95 -28.44
C GLY A 53 7.56 12.17 -28.11
N LYS A 54 6.90 11.31 -27.34
CA LYS A 54 5.49 11.40 -27.00
C LYS A 54 5.29 12.13 -25.67
N ARG A 55 4.41 13.15 -25.67
CA ARG A 55 4.07 13.90 -24.45
C ARG A 55 3.40 12.96 -23.43
N ILE A 56 3.84 13.03 -22.17
CA ILE A 56 3.22 12.27 -21.07
C ILE A 56 1.80 12.76 -20.80
N LYS A 57 0.91 11.83 -20.48
CA LYS A 57 -0.46 12.14 -20.05
C LYS A 57 -0.47 12.63 -18.59
N PRO A 58 -1.46 13.44 -18.20
CA PRO A 58 -1.68 13.76 -16.79
C PRO A 58 -1.74 12.49 -15.93
N PRO A 59 -1.40 12.59 -14.62
CA PRO A 59 -1.53 11.46 -13.72
C PRO A 59 -2.93 10.88 -13.73
N ALA A 60 -3.03 9.58 -13.77
CA ALA A 60 -4.30 8.89 -13.63
C ALA A 60 -4.95 9.17 -12.27
N ALA A 61 -6.26 9.08 -12.18
CA ALA A 61 -6.98 9.17 -10.92
C ALA A 61 -6.41 8.19 -9.87
N PRO A 62 -6.27 8.61 -8.61
CA PRO A 62 -5.72 7.74 -7.58
C PRO A 62 -6.65 6.56 -7.29
N LEU A 63 -6.06 5.39 -7.20
CA LEU A 63 -6.72 4.12 -6.88
C LEU A 63 -6.26 3.62 -5.52
N TYR A 64 -7.17 3.03 -4.76
CA TYR A 64 -6.91 2.51 -3.42
C TYR A 64 -7.65 1.20 -3.21
N PHE A 65 -6.93 0.14 -2.88
CA PHE A 65 -7.49 -1.18 -2.63
C PHE A 65 -6.98 -1.76 -1.32
N ALA A 66 -7.86 -2.50 -0.66
CA ALA A 66 -7.49 -3.48 0.35
C ALA A 66 -7.36 -4.85 -0.34
N PHE A 67 -6.27 -5.52 -0.09
CA PHE A 67 -5.97 -6.86 -0.59
C PHE A 67 -5.72 -7.81 0.57
N HIS A 68 -6.31 -8.98 0.55
CA HIS A 68 -5.94 -10.05 1.47
C HIS A 68 -4.86 -10.92 0.81
N LYS A 69 -3.59 -10.58 1.08
CA LYS A 69 -2.47 -11.36 0.57
C LYS A 69 -2.49 -12.78 1.16
N PRO A 70 -2.55 -13.84 0.35
CA PRO A 70 -2.41 -15.21 0.84
C PRO A 70 -0.94 -15.54 1.19
N ALA A 71 -0.71 -16.64 1.88
CA ALA A 71 0.62 -17.24 2.03
C ALA A 71 1.13 -17.76 0.67
N GLY A 72 2.44 -17.92 0.52
CA GLY A 72 3.03 -18.43 -0.72
C GLY A 72 3.10 -17.43 -1.86
N VAL A 73 2.89 -16.12 -1.57
CA VAL A 73 2.94 -15.03 -2.55
C VAL A 73 3.94 -13.97 -2.11
N ILE A 74 4.83 -13.55 -3.01
CA ILE A 74 5.81 -12.50 -2.72
C ILE A 74 5.18 -11.13 -2.96
N THR A 75 5.49 -10.17 -2.08
CA THR A 75 5.02 -8.78 -2.20
C THR A 75 5.90 -8.01 -3.20
N THR A 76 5.76 -8.34 -4.47
CA THR A 76 6.39 -7.67 -5.61
C THR A 76 5.46 -7.69 -6.82
N LEU A 77 5.75 -6.89 -7.84
CA LEU A 77 5.10 -6.88 -9.16
C LEU A 77 6.03 -7.43 -10.27
N ASN A 78 7.22 -7.85 -9.89
CA ASN A 78 8.19 -8.47 -10.79
C ASN A 78 9.17 -9.25 -9.91
N ASP A 79 9.09 -10.57 -9.99
CA ASP A 79 10.02 -11.46 -9.30
C ASP A 79 10.98 -12.11 -10.31
N PRO A 80 12.31 -11.86 -10.22
CA PRO A 80 13.29 -12.46 -11.11
C PRO A 80 13.30 -14.00 -11.07
N GLN A 81 12.86 -14.59 -9.96
CA GLN A 81 12.78 -16.05 -9.77
C GLN A 81 11.44 -16.65 -10.21
N LYS A 82 10.54 -15.84 -10.77
CA LYS A 82 9.20 -16.25 -11.26
C LYS A 82 8.35 -17.00 -10.23
N ARG A 83 8.54 -16.70 -8.93
CA ARG A 83 7.67 -17.21 -7.87
C ARG A 83 6.31 -16.50 -7.92
N PRO A 84 5.23 -17.10 -7.37
CA PRO A 84 3.94 -16.43 -7.28
C PRO A 84 4.06 -15.05 -6.63
N ASP A 85 3.63 -14.00 -7.31
CA ASP A 85 3.70 -12.62 -6.86
C ASP A 85 2.34 -11.90 -6.96
N LEU A 86 2.30 -10.60 -6.75
CA LEU A 86 1.05 -9.83 -6.74
C LEU A 86 0.44 -9.63 -8.14
N THR A 87 1.19 -9.84 -9.21
CA THR A 87 0.77 -9.57 -10.59
C THR A 87 -0.49 -10.33 -10.93
N GLN A 88 -0.54 -11.64 -10.61
CA GLN A 88 -1.69 -12.52 -10.87
C GLN A 88 -3.02 -12.06 -10.23
N PHE A 89 -2.95 -11.28 -9.16
CA PHE A 89 -4.16 -10.73 -8.50
C PHE A 89 -4.53 -9.36 -9.06
N ILE A 90 -3.53 -8.54 -9.39
CA ILE A 90 -3.74 -7.18 -9.89
C ILE A 90 -4.26 -7.19 -11.33
N GLU A 91 -3.82 -8.15 -12.16
CA GLU A 91 -4.31 -8.32 -13.53
C GLU A 91 -5.82 -8.56 -13.59
N LYS A 92 -6.37 -9.26 -12.60
CA LYS A 92 -7.83 -9.47 -12.46
C LYS A 92 -8.64 -8.18 -12.32
N LEU A 93 -8.01 -7.07 -11.92
CA LEU A 93 -8.68 -5.78 -11.82
C LEU A 93 -9.04 -5.19 -13.19
N GLY A 94 -8.50 -5.72 -14.29
CA GLY A 94 -8.73 -5.21 -15.64
C GLY A 94 -8.29 -3.74 -15.82
N ASN A 95 -7.68 -3.16 -14.81
CA ASN A 95 -7.26 -1.76 -14.80
C ASN A 95 -5.97 -1.59 -15.59
N ARG A 96 -6.00 -0.73 -16.59
CA ARG A 96 -4.80 -0.27 -17.31
C ARG A 96 -3.87 0.59 -16.43
N GLN A 97 -4.29 0.92 -15.22
CA GLN A 97 -3.53 1.76 -14.28
C GLN A 97 -2.69 0.89 -13.36
N ARG A 98 -1.42 1.22 -13.24
CA ARG A 98 -0.49 0.53 -12.36
C ARG A 98 -0.79 0.87 -10.90
N VAL A 99 -1.05 -0.14 -10.10
CA VAL A 99 -1.04 -0.03 -8.63
C VAL A 99 0.17 -0.79 -8.08
N PHE A 100 0.64 -0.42 -6.90
CA PHE A 100 1.76 -1.05 -6.20
C PHE A 100 1.44 -1.21 -4.72
N PRO A 101 2.11 -2.17 -4.04
CA PRO A 101 1.87 -2.43 -2.63
C PRO A 101 2.41 -1.31 -1.74
N VAL A 102 1.66 -1.00 -0.67
CA VAL A 102 2.05 -0.10 0.41
C VAL A 102 2.75 -0.92 1.49
N GLY A 103 4.07 -0.92 1.46
CA GLY A 103 4.87 -1.80 2.29
C GLY A 103 4.84 -3.25 1.82
N ARG A 104 5.23 -4.16 2.71
CA ARG A 104 5.37 -5.57 2.39
C ARG A 104 4.78 -6.46 3.48
N LEU A 105 4.41 -7.67 3.08
CA LEU A 105 4.25 -8.86 3.91
C LEU A 105 5.20 -9.93 3.40
N ASP A 106 5.80 -10.70 4.30
CA ASP A 106 6.68 -11.81 3.94
C ASP A 106 5.93 -12.89 3.15
N TYR A 107 6.67 -13.79 2.50
CA TYR A 107 6.14 -14.89 1.70
C TYR A 107 5.09 -15.72 2.46
N ASN A 108 5.40 -16.14 3.70
CA ASN A 108 4.55 -16.95 4.57
C ASN A 108 3.61 -16.10 5.47
N SER A 109 3.58 -14.77 5.34
CA SER A 109 2.67 -13.91 6.07
C SER A 109 1.43 -13.60 5.24
N THR A 110 0.28 -13.53 5.89
CA THR A 110 -1.01 -13.30 5.24
C THR A 110 -1.66 -12.02 5.72
N GLY A 111 -2.79 -11.65 5.12
CA GLY A 111 -3.63 -10.57 5.64
C GLY A 111 -3.58 -9.30 4.82
N LEU A 112 -3.97 -8.21 5.45
CA LEU A 112 -4.22 -6.93 4.81
C LEU A 112 -2.95 -6.31 4.20
N LEU A 113 -2.97 -6.10 2.90
CA LEU A 113 -2.01 -5.33 2.14
C LEU A 113 -2.76 -4.24 1.37
N LEU A 114 -2.35 -2.98 1.52
CA LEU A 114 -2.92 -1.89 0.73
C LEU A 114 -2.21 -1.80 -0.61
N LEU A 115 -2.96 -1.55 -1.69
CA LEU A 115 -2.44 -1.29 -3.02
C LEU A 115 -2.92 0.08 -3.49
N THR A 116 -2.04 0.85 -4.15
CA THR A 116 -2.38 2.18 -4.66
C THR A 116 -1.45 2.60 -5.79
N ASN A 117 -1.84 3.63 -6.56
CA ASN A 117 -0.95 4.40 -7.44
C ASN A 117 -0.57 5.77 -6.83
N ASP A 118 -1.07 6.10 -5.63
CA ASP A 118 -0.74 7.30 -4.87
C ASP A 118 0.57 7.12 -4.10
N GLY A 119 1.68 7.53 -4.72
CA GLY A 119 3.02 7.36 -4.14
C GLY A 119 3.29 8.27 -2.95
N GLU A 120 2.54 9.36 -2.75
CA GLU A 120 2.69 10.21 -1.58
C GLU A 120 2.07 9.55 -0.36
N LEU A 121 0.84 9.08 -0.50
CA LEU A 121 0.15 8.34 0.56
C LEU A 121 0.94 7.07 0.93
N ALA A 122 1.38 6.29 -0.05
CA ALA A 122 2.15 5.06 0.19
C ALA A 122 3.46 5.34 0.94
N GLY A 123 4.17 6.40 0.57
CA GLY A 123 5.39 6.82 1.26
C GLY A 123 5.14 7.20 2.71
N ARG A 124 4.09 7.96 3.00
CA ARG A 124 3.73 8.35 4.37
C ARG A 124 3.26 7.17 5.21
N LEU A 125 2.45 6.27 4.66
CA LEU A 125 1.96 5.09 5.37
C LEU A 125 3.06 4.10 5.77
N THR A 126 4.17 4.09 5.03
CA THR A 126 5.30 3.18 5.28
C THR A 126 6.41 3.79 6.10
N HIS A 127 6.51 5.11 6.15
CA HIS A 127 7.60 5.79 6.83
C HIS A 127 7.38 5.84 8.35
N PRO A 128 8.36 5.43 9.18
CA PRO A 128 8.20 5.32 10.64
C PRO A 128 7.76 6.61 11.33
N ARG A 129 8.17 7.79 10.82
CA ARG A 129 7.82 9.09 11.42
C ARG A 129 6.32 9.37 11.54
N PHE A 130 5.49 8.71 10.71
CA PHE A 130 4.03 8.90 10.76
C PHE A 130 3.34 7.96 11.75
N GLY A 131 4.07 7.01 12.34
CA GLY A 131 3.57 6.16 13.41
C GLY A 131 2.32 5.34 13.05
N VAL A 132 2.12 5.00 11.77
CA VAL A 132 0.93 4.27 11.33
C VAL A 132 0.89 2.89 11.95
N LYS A 133 -0.08 2.67 12.81
CA LYS A 133 -0.25 1.43 13.55
C LYS A 133 -0.63 0.28 12.63
N LYS A 134 -0.04 -0.88 12.88
CA LYS A 134 -0.32 -2.14 12.21
C LYS A 134 -0.65 -3.18 13.25
N VAL A 135 -1.77 -3.87 13.08
CA VAL A 135 -2.20 -4.92 14.03
C VAL A 135 -2.10 -6.27 13.35
N TYR A 136 -1.54 -7.22 14.08
CA TYR A 136 -1.35 -8.58 13.62
C TYR A 136 -1.96 -9.58 14.60
N ARG A 137 -2.53 -10.66 14.06
CA ARG A 137 -2.81 -11.89 14.82
C ARG A 137 -1.69 -12.88 14.57
N VAL A 138 -1.12 -13.36 15.65
CA VAL A 138 0.07 -14.22 15.64
C VAL A 138 -0.27 -15.51 16.36
N LYS A 139 -0.09 -16.66 15.69
CA LYS A 139 -0.14 -17.96 16.35
C LYS A 139 1.25 -18.33 16.81
N LEU A 140 1.41 -18.50 18.11
CA LEU A 140 2.67 -18.83 18.78
C LEU A 140 2.70 -20.29 19.20
N SER A 141 3.89 -20.89 19.24
CA SER A 141 4.12 -22.28 19.68
C SER A 141 3.72 -22.55 21.13
N ALA A 142 3.60 -21.52 21.96
CA ALA A 142 3.09 -21.59 23.34
C ALA A 142 2.42 -20.26 23.73
N CYS A 143 1.73 -20.26 24.90
CA CYS A 143 1.08 -19.06 25.42
C CYS A 143 2.11 -18.22 26.21
N PRO A 144 2.36 -16.95 25.81
CA PRO A 144 3.26 -16.08 26.55
C PRO A 144 2.65 -15.69 27.90
N THR A 145 3.50 -15.43 28.90
CA THR A 145 3.09 -14.91 30.20
C THR A 145 2.72 -13.45 30.12
N ALA A 146 1.96 -12.95 31.11
CA ALA A 146 1.60 -11.53 31.18
C ALA A 146 2.86 -10.64 31.30
N GLU A 147 3.88 -11.07 32.05
CA GLU A 147 5.15 -10.36 32.22
C GLU A 147 5.89 -10.23 30.88
N GLN A 148 5.96 -11.31 30.09
CA GLN A 148 6.59 -11.28 28.76
C GLN A 148 5.86 -10.33 27.82
N LEU A 149 4.51 -10.27 27.86
CA LEU A 149 3.75 -9.29 27.08
C LEU A 149 3.96 -7.86 27.56
N LEU A 150 4.23 -7.65 28.86
CA LEU A 150 4.58 -6.32 29.39
C LEU A 150 5.95 -5.85 28.91
N LEU A 151 6.93 -6.75 28.69
CA LEU A 151 8.23 -6.38 28.13
C LEU A 151 8.10 -5.70 26.77
N LEU A 152 7.11 -6.09 25.95
CA LEU A 152 6.86 -5.46 24.65
C LEU A 152 6.60 -3.95 24.75
N ARG A 153 6.04 -3.48 25.86
CA ARG A 153 5.79 -2.05 26.10
C ARG A 153 7.07 -1.24 26.33
N LYS A 154 8.16 -1.90 26.71
CA LYS A 154 9.47 -1.28 26.90
C LYS A 154 10.36 -1.41 25.64
N GLY A 155 9.93 -2.25 24.69
CA GLY A 155 10.72 -2.68 23.53
C GLY A 155 11.59 -3.88 23.85
N ILE A 156 11.87 -4.67 22.81
CA ILE A 156 12.69 -5.89 22.90
C ILE A 156 14.02 -5.61 22.19
N ARG A 157 15.13 -6.01 22.82
CA ARG A 157 16.45 -5.91 22.20
C ARG A 157 16.58 -6.99 21.12
N LEU A 158 16.79 -6.54 19.90
CA LEU A 158 17.11 -7.36 18.72
C LEU A 158 18.55 -7.04 18.27
N GLU A 159 19.06 -7.76 17.29
CA GLU A 159 20.41 -7.54 16.73
C GLU A 159 20.59 -6.12 16.18
N ASP A 160 19.55 -5.56 15.57
CA ASP A 160 19.52 -4.21 14.98
C ASP A 160 19.01 -3.12 15.94
N GLY A 161 19.07 -3.38 17.25
CA GLY A 161 18.72 -2.46 18.31
C GLY A 161 17.40 -2.76 19.00
N VAL A 162 17.01 -1.93 19.97
CA VAL A 162 15.75 -2.07 20.71
C VAL A 162 14.59 -1.68 19.81
N THR A 163 13.52 -2.50 19.83
CA THR A 163 12.28 -2.20 19.07
C THR A 163 11.54 -1.03 19.69
N ALA A 164 10.70 -0.40 18.90
CA ALA A 164 9.73 0.55 19.44
C ALA A 164 8.74 -0.18 20.37
N PRO A 165 8.15 0.54 21.36
CA PRO A 165 7.11 0.00 22.22
C PRO A 165 5.95 -0.62 21.43
N ALA A 166 5.58 -1.84 21.78
CA ALA A 166 4.46 -2.56 21.20
C ALA A 166 3.42 -2.92 22.26
N ARG A 167 2.17 -3.13 21.82
CA ARG A 167 1.10 -3.62 22.69
C ARG A 167 0.65 -4.98 22.20
N ALA A 168 0.57 -5.94 23.13
CA ALA A 168 0.07 -7.26 22.80
C ALA A 168 -0.89 -7.78 23.87
N ARG A 169 -1.78 -8.69 23.44
CA ARG A 169 -2.72 -9.38 24.31
C ARG A 169 -2.98 -10.80 23.79
N VAL A 170 -3.18 -11.74 24.68
CA VAL A 170 -3.65 -13.08 24.31
C VAL A 170 -5.10 -12.97 23.86
N LEU A 171 -5.41 -13.51 22.68
CA LEU A 171 -6.78 -13.63 22.18
C LEU A 171 -7.40 -14.95 22.59
N GLU A 172 -6.61 -16.03 22.48
CA GLU A 172 -7.07 -17.38 22.74
C GLU A 172 -5.89 -18.27 23.16
N LYS A 173 -6.08 -19.02 24.22
CA LYS A 173 -5.13 -20.03 24.69
C LYS A 173 -5.62 -21.41 24.25
N LEU A 174 -4.80 -22.12 23.49
CA LEU A 174 -5.06 -23.49 23.04
C LEU A 174 -4.20 -24.49 23.87
N LYS A 175 -4.40 -25.80 23.65
CA LYS A 175 -3.68 -26.84 24.44
C LYS A 175 -2.15 -26.70 24.36
N LYS A 176 -1.59 -26.43 23.18
CA LYS A 176 -0.13 -26.33 22.94
C LYS A 176 0.34 -24.98 22.45
N ASN A 177 -0.55 -24.13 21.94
CA ASN A 177 -0.20 -22.84 21.32
C ASN A 177 -1.20 -21.75 21.74
N ALA A 178 -0.99 -20.53 21.30
CA ALA A 178 -1.89 -19.41 21.59
C ALA A 178 -2.00 -18.46 20.40
N TRP A 179 -3.15 -17.82 20.27
CA TRP A 179 -3.31 -16.66 19.41
C TRP A 179 -3.08 -15.38 20.23
N VAL A 180 -2.21 -14.52 19.70
CA VAL A 180 -1.86 -13.23 20.29
C VAL A 180 -2.15 -12.14 19.27
N GLU A 181 -2.75 -11.03 19.70
CA GLU A 181 -2.82 -9.81 18.92
C GLU A 181 -1.66 -8.89 19.33
N ILE A 182 -0.95 -8.35 18.35
CA ILE A 182 0.12 -7.38 18.59
C ILE A 182 -0.06 -6.16 17.70
N GLU A 183 0.05 -4.95 18.29
CA GLU A 183 0.06 -3.68 17.61
C GLU A 183 1.48 -3.09 17.62
N ILE A 184 2.00 -2.79 16.43
CA ILE A 184 3.29 -2.12 16.22
C ILE A 184 3.09 -0.88 15.35
N HIS A 185 4.03 0.08 15.40
CA HIS A 185 4.02 1.29 14.56
C HIS A 185 5.27 1.46 13.69
N GLU A 186 6.23 0.58 13.83
CA GLU A 186 7.39 0.45 12.92
C GLU A 186 7.20 -0.75 11.97
N GLY A 187 8.22 -1.17 11.26
CA GLY A 187 8.12 -2.27 10.30
C GLY A 187 9.50 -2.73 9.86
N ARG A 188 10.35 -3.11 10.84
CA ARG A 188 11.66 -3.70 10.56
C ARG A 188 11.50 -5.04 9.85
N ASN A 189 12.56 -5.51 9.24
CA ASN A 189 12.55 -6.82 8.58
C ASN A 189 12.19 -7.91 9.60
N ARG A 190 11.14 -8.69 9.30
CA ARG A 190 10.63 -9.83 10.10
C ARG A 190 10.46 -9.50 11.59
N GLU A 191 10.16 -8.26 11.93
CA GLU A 191 10.14 -7.70 13.28
C GLU A 191 9.36 -8.55 14.28
N ILE A 192 8.11 -8.86 14.00
CA ILE A 192 7.24 -9.63 14.91
C ILE A 192 7.80 -11.04 15.15
N ARG A 193 8.35 -11.68 14.12
CA ARG A 193 8.96 -13.02 14.28
C ARG A 193 10.18 -12.96 15.17
N ARG A 194 11.06 -11.98 14.97
CA ARG A 194 12.26 -11.77 15.81
C ARG A 194 11.91 -11.38 17.25
N ILE A 195 10.87 -10.57 17.45
CA ILE A 195 10.37 -10.21 18.77
C ILE A 195 9.97 -11.46 19.55
N PHE A 196 9.11 -12.30 18.97
CA PHE A 196 8.64 -13.50 19.66
C PHE A 196 9.74 -14.57 19.79
N GLU A 197 10.64 -14.68 18.85
CA GLU A 197 11.83 -15.54 18.91
C GLU A 197 12.75 -15.14 20.07
N ALA A 198 13.00 -13.84 20.27
CA ALA A 198 13.76 -13.32 21.41
C ALA A 198 13.06 -13.58 22.77
N LEU A 199 11.76 -13.79 22.77
CA LEU A 199 10.98 -14.20 23.95
C LEU A 199 10.86 -15.73 24.11
N GLY A 200 11.50 -16.51 23.20
CA GLY A 200 11.49 -17.97 23.24
C GLY A 200 10.30 -18.63 22.53
N TYR A 201 9.59 -17.92 21.66
CA TYR A 201 8.42 -18.44 20.95
C TYR A 201 8.65 -18.53 19.44
N PHE A 202 8.18 -19.62 18.82
CA PHE A 202 8.11 -19.75 17.39
C PHE A 202 6.78 -19.21 16.86
N VAL A 203 6.84 -18.41 15.76
CA VAL A 203 5.64 -17.87 15.09
C VAL A 203 5.19 -18.83 14.00
N GLU A 204 4.11 -19.58 14.28
CA GLU A 204 3.50 -20.53 13.34
C GLU A 204 2.73 -19.82 12.22
N LYS A 205 1.88 -18.84 12.58
CA LYS A 205 1.08 -18.03 11.62
C LYS A 205 1.17 -16.55 11.95
N LEU A 206 1.20 -15.72 10.92
CA LEU A 206 1.25 -14.26 11.05
C LEU A 206 0.26 -13.65 10.06
N ILE A 207 -0.76 -12.98 10.59
CA ILE A 207 -1.84 -12.39 9.80
C ILE A 207 -1.95 -10.91 10.13
N ARG A 208 -1.72 -10.01 9.16
CA ARG A 208 -1.96 -8.59 9.36
C ARG A 208 -3.45 -8.28 9.22
N VAL A 209 -4.10 -7.87 10.29
CA VAL A 209 -5.53 -7.64 10.33
C VAL A 209 -5.93 -6.17 10.22
N ARG A 210 -4.98 -5.22 10.46
CA ARG A 210 -5.25 -3.78 10.37
C ARG A 210 -4.02 -2.99 9.95
N VAL A 211 -4.22 -1.93 9.17
CA VAL A 211 -3.23 -0.90 8.82
C VAL A 211 -3.89 0.46 8.99
N GLY A 212 -3.46 1.24 10.00
CA GLY A 212 -4.13 2.48 10.37
C GLY A 212 -5.62 2.27 10.62
N PRO A 213 -6.51 3.02 9.95
CA PRO A 213 -7.95 2.86 10.08
C PRO A 213 -8.54 1.69 9.29
N ILE A 214 -7.78 1.09 8.37
CA ILE A 214 -8.29 0.04 7.47
C ILE A 214 -8.19 -1.32 8.15
N VAL A 215 -9.30 -2.05 8.16
CA VAL A 215 -9.43 -3.39 8.74
C VAL A 215 -9.61 -4.41 7.62
N LEU A 216 -9.01 -5.59 7.78
CA LEU A 216 -9.15 -6.71 6.85
C LEU A 216 -10.61 -7.18 6.77
N GLY A 217 -11.30 -7.29 7.92
CA GLY A 217 -12.67 -7.76 8.01
C GLY A 217 -12.82 -9.20 7.47
N LEU A 218 -13.87 -9.42 6.70
CA LEU A 218 -14.21 -10.71 6.09
C LEU A 218 -13.66 -10.87 4.67
N LEU A 219 -12.73 -10.00 4.22
CA LEU A 219 -12.16 -10.12 2.87
C LEU A 219 -11.44 -11.47 2.73
N PRO A 220 -11.83 -12.34 1.77
CA PRO A 220 -11.21 -13.66 1.60
C PRO A 220 -9.75 -13.58 1.14
N PRO A 221 -8.91 -14.59 1.42
CA PRO A 221 -7.56 -14.66 0.88
C PRO A 221 -7.53 -14.63 -0.66
N GLY A 222 -6.66 -13.80 -1.23
CA GLY A 222 -6.53 -13.61 -2.69
C GLY A 222 -7.51 -12.60 -3.28
N GLU A 223 -8.43 -12.06 -2.49
CA GLU A 223 -9.42 -11.08 -2.96
C GLU A 223 -8.98 -9.64 -2.70
N LEU A 224 -9.44 -8.76 -3.60
CA LEU A 224 -9.26 -7.32 -3.52
C LEU A 224 -10.62 -6.63 -3.42
N ARG A 225 -10.67 -5.54 -2.65
CA ARG A 225 -11.79 -4.60 -2.70
C ARG A 225 -11.30 -3.16 -2.80
N PRO A 226 -12.02 -2.29 -3.52
CA PRO A 226 -11.73 -0.86 -3.46
C PRO A 226 -11.97 -0.34 -2.04
N LEU A 227 -11.20 0.68 -1.62
CA LEU A 227 -11.48 1.42 -0.41
C LEU A 227 -12.64 2.38 -0.65
N SER A 228 -13.52 2.53 0.35
CA SER A 228 -14.58 3.54 0.32
C SER A 228 -13.98 4.95 0.47
N GLN A 229 -14.74 5.97 0.08
CA GLN A 229 -14.31 7.37 0.24
C GLN A 229 -14.04 7.74 1.69
N SER A 230 -14.81 7.20 2.63
CA SER A 230 -14.60 7.38 4.07
C SER A 230 -13.28 6.74 4.54
N GLU A 231 -12.98 5.53 4.10
CA GLU A 231 -11.70 4.86 4.39
C GLU A 231 -10.51 5.65 3.83
N ILE A 232 -10.60 6.14 2.59
CA ILE A 232 -9.56 6.96 1.95
C ILE A 232 -9.34 8.25 2.74
N LYS A 233 -10.42 8.93 3.14
CA LYS A 233 -10.35 10.15 3.95
C LYS A 233 -9.66 9.90 5.29
N LEU A 234 -10.06 8.86 6.01
CA LEU A 234 -9.43 8.47 7.28
C LEU A 234 -7.95 8.10 7.11
N LEU A 235 -7.63 7.36 6.04
CA LEU A 235 -6.25 6.94 5.74
C LEU A 235 -5.35 8.15 5.45
N LYS A 236 -5.81 9.10 4.66
CA LYS A 236 -5.10 10.36 4.38
C LYS A 236 -4.92 11.21 5.64
N SER A 237 -5.99 11.37 6.42
CA SER A 237 -5.95 12.10 7.70
C SER A 237 -4.94 11.50 8.68
N ALA A 238 -4.86 10.16 8.77
CA ALA A 238 -3.92 9.46 9.66
C ALA A 238 -2.44 9.76 9.38
N VAL A 239 -2.12 10.30 8.19
CA VAL A 239 -0.75 10.68 7.80
C VAL A 239 -0.61 12.16 7.47
N GLY A 240 -1.56 12.99 7.89
CA GLY A 240 -1.53 14.44 7.70
C GLY A 240 -1.64 14.88 6.23
N LEU A 241 -2.38 14.13 5.41
CA LEU A 241 -2.76 14.54 4.07
C LEU A 241 -4.19 15.07 4.09
N SER A 242 -4.39 16.26 3.52
CA SER A 242 -5.74 16.78 3.28
C SER A 242 -6.51 15.86 2.34
N PRO A 243 -7.81 15.61 2.58
CA PRO A 243 -8.62 14.89 1.62
C PRO A 243 -8.63 15.66 0.30
N SER A 244 -8.32 15.01 -0.82
CA SER A 244 -8.51 15.62 -2.14
C SER A 244 -9.99 15.94 -2.33
N PRO A 245 -10.36 17.08 -2.92
CA PRO A 245 -11.75 17.32 -3.28
C PRO A 245 -12.25 16.18 -4.16
N SER A 246 -13.42 15.62 -3.83
CA SER A 246 -14.05 14.57 -4.64
C SER A 246 -14.20 15.09 -6.08
N PRO A 247 -13.89 14.28 -7.12
CA PRO A 247 -14.29 14.64 -8.47
C PRO A 247 -15.81 14.78 -8.48
N LEU A 248 -16.28 15.94 -8.89
CA LEU A 248 -17.71 16.23 -9.06
C LEU A 248 -18.33 15.09 -9.89
N ARG A 249 -19.36 14.44 -9.34
CA ARG A 249 -20.18 13.51 -10.12
C ARG A 249 -20.68 14.28 -11.35
N PRO A 250 -20.53 13.75 -12.57
CA PRO A 250 -21.18 14.36 -13.71
C PRO A 250 -22.68 14.38 -13.42
N THR A 251 -23.26 15.56 -13.35
CA THR A 251 -24.70 15.76 -13.29
C THR A 251 -25.30 15.18 -14.57
N VAL A 252 -25.98 14.06 -14.46
CA VAL A 252 -26.83 13.53 -15.52
C VAL A 252 -27.94 14.55 -15.70
N LYS A 253 -27.87 15.34 -16.77
CA LYS A 253 -28.97 16.20 -17.21
C LYS A 253 -30.14 15.26 -17.53
N GLY A 254 -31.14 15.24 -16.67
CA GLY A 254 -32.39 14.58 -16.92
C GLY A 254 -33.02 15.17 -18.18
N LYS A 255 -33.29 14.33 -19.18
CA LYS A 255 -34.18 14.67 -20.28
C LYS A 255 -35.56 14.91 -19.68
N GLY A 256 -36.03 16.15 -19.78
CA GLY A 256 -37.40 16.51 -19.44
C GLY A 256 -38.42 15.67 -20.20
N PRO A 257 -39.63 15.49 -19.65
CA PRO A 257 -40.67 14.71 -20.29
C PRO A 257 -41.16 15.40 -21.58
N HIS A 258 -41.22 14.64 -22.64
CA HIS A 258 -41.91 15.05 -23.90
C HIS A 258 -43.38 15.33 -23.57
N ALA A 259 -43.80 16.57 -23.75
CA ALA A 259 -45.20 16.93 -23.82
C ALA A 259 -45.81 16.31 -25.06
N THR A 260 -46.71 15.38 -24.86
CA THR A 260 -47.60 14.88 -25.93
C THR A 260 -48.71 15.91 -26.14
N ASP A 261 -48.60 16.62 -27.25
CA ASP A 261 -49.67 17.44 -27.79
C ASP A 261 -50.81 16.54 -28.26
N LYS A 262 -51.95 16.67 -27.60
CA LYS A 262 -53.24 16.15 -28.06
C LYS A 262 -54.04 17.32 -28.53
N SER A 263 -54.07 17.55 -29.83
CA SER A 263 -55.11 18.33 -30.45
C SER A 263 -55.58 17.70 -31.75
N ARG A 264 -56.90 17.55 -31.79
CA ARG A 264 -57.79 17.25 -32.95
C ARG A 264 -57.92 15.76 -33.34
N GLN A 265 -59.04 15.25 -33.42
CA GLN A 265 -60.52 15.52 -33.57
C GLN A 265 -61.25 14.32 -33.03
#